data_4438aa83b8aa7ab5d761dd70f9b324e0
#
_entry.id   4438aa83b8aa7ab5d761dd70f9b324e0
#
_cell.length_a   1.000
_cell.length_b   1.000
_cell.length_c   1.000
_cell.angle_alpha   90.00
_cell.angle_beta   90.00
_cell.angle_gamma   90.00
#
_symmetry.space_group_name_H-M   'P 1'
#
loop_
_entity.id
_entity.type
_entity.pdbx_description
1 polymer ?
#
loop_
_entity_poly.entity_id
_entity_poly.type
_entity_poly.pdbx_seq_one_letter_code
_entity_poly.pdbx_strand_id
1 'polypeptide(L)'
;MKRMNGLELVENLNKVSEEIEAIFNSYKGEELSYVDSIIMDRLETEAHIIKKALEDNGLYGAFLDYIKALEDIQVISDKIEFGVAKFRPAFYTAMELAEDRYRKAKGYLMSKEVLVDL
;
A
#
# COMPACT_ATOMS: atom_id res chain seq x y z
N MET A 1 -20.17 11.11 -3.69
CA MET A 1 -19.37 9.90 -3.94
C MET A 1 -18.37 10.13 -5.07
N LYS A 2 -17.18 9.60 -4.90
CA LYS A 2 -16.11 9.71 -5.87
C LYS A 2 -15.90 8.38 -6.59
N ARG A 3 -15.68 8.43 -7.90
CA ARG A 3 -15.35 7.22 -8.66
C ARG A 3 -13.84 7.07 -8.73
N MET A 4 -13.34 5.92 -8.29
CA MET A 4 -11.91 5.62 -8.23
C MET A 4 -11.67 4.18 -8.69
N ASN A 5 -10.54 3.93 -9.35
CA ASN A 5 -10.15 2.55 -9.58
C ASN A 5 -9.44 1.97 -8.35
N GLY A 6 -9.24 0.65 -8.33
CA GLY A 6 -8.62 -0.02 -7.19
C GLY A 6 -7.21 0.47 -6.88
N LEU A 7 -6.43 0.82 -7.90
CA LEU A 7 -5.06 1.33 -7.71
C LEU A 7 -5.08 2.70 -7.02
N GLU A 8 -5.98 3.59 -7.43
CA GLU A 8 -6.15 4.90 -6.78
C GLU A 8 -6.54 4.74 -5.31
N LEU A 9 -7.40 3.76 -5.00
CA LEU A 9 -7.75 3.43 -3.61
C LEU A 9 -6.53 3.01 -2.81
N VAL A 10 -5.69 2.13 -3.36
CA VAL A 10 -4.47 1.66 -2.70
C VAL A 10 -3.48 2.81 -2.49
N GLU A 11 -3.30 3.67 -3.48
CA GLU A 11 -2.44 4.85 -3.37
C GLU A 11 -2.91 5.81 -2.28
N ASN A 12 -4.23 6.04 -2.19
CA ASN A 12 -4.80 6.86 -1.13
C ASN A 12 -4.65 6.22 0.26
N LEU A 13 -4.81 4.90 0.35
CA LEU A 13 -4.59 4.19 1.61
C LEU A 13 -3.14 4.32 2.08
N ASN A 14 -2.18 4.19 1.17
CA ASN A 14 -0.77 4.38 1.49
C ASN A 14 -0.48 5.80 1.98
N LYS A 15 -1.06 6.81 1.33
CA LYS A 15 -0.92 8.21 1.73
C LYS A 15 -1.45 8.45 3.14
N VAL A 16 -2.64 7.93 3.42
CA VAL A 16 -3.26 8.05 4.74
C VAL A 16 -2.40 7.33 5.79
N SER A 17 -1.89 6.15 5.49
CA SER A 17 -1.03 5.39 6.40
C SER A 17 0.27 6.13 6.70
N GLU A 18 0.89 6.77 5.71
CA GLU A 18 2.09 7.59 5.90
C GLU A 18 1.81 8.80 6.78
N GLU A 19 0.67 9.46 6.62
CA GLU A 19 0.28 10.60 7.45
C GLU A 19 0.04 10.18 8.90
N ILE A 20 -0.62 9.04 9.12
CA ILE A 20 -0.83 8.48 10.46
C ILE A 20 0.53 8.17 11.12
N GLU A 21 1.41 7.50 10.41
CA GLU A 21 2.75 7.16 10.89
C GLU A 21 3.56 8.41 11.24
N ALA A 22 3.49 9.44 10.41
CA ALA A 22 4.18 10.71 10.66
C ALA A 22 3.70 11.36 11.96
N ILE A 23 2.39 11.33 12.24
CA ILE A 23 1.84 11.87 13.50
C ILE A 23 2.34 11.06 14.69
N PHE A 24 2.30 9.72 14.62
CA PHE A 24 2.82 8.86 15.68
C PHE A 24 4.30 9.11 15.96
N ASN A 25 5.10 9.23 14.92
CA ASN A 25 6.55 9.40 15.07
C ASN A 25 6.93 10.77 15.66
N SER A 26 6.07 11.78 15.52
CA SER A 26 6.34 13.11 16.07
C SER A 26 6.08 13.21 17.57
N TYR A 27 5.38 12.27 18.18
CA TYR A 27 4.94 12.37 19.59
C TYR A 27 5.79 11.61 20.60
N LYS A 28 6.63 10.67 20.19
CA LYS A 28 7.60 9.96 21.06
C LYS A 28 7.15 9.69 22.51
N GLY A 29 5.91 9.24 22.70
CA GLY A 29 5.36 8.92 24.00
C GLY A 29 4.62 10.03 24.73
N GLU A 30 4.46 11.20 24.12
CA GLU A 30 3.62 12.28 24.64
C GLU A 30 2.16 12.09 24.18
N GLU A 31 1.21 12.69 24.89
CA GLU A 31 -0.18 12.70 24.47
C GLU A 31 -0.37 13.55 23.22
N LEU A 32 -1.25 13.08 22.32
CA LEU A 32 -1.63 13.84 21.13
C LEU A 32 -2.34 15.14 21.54
N SER A 33 -2.02 16.24 20.86
CA SER A 33 -2.80 17.47 21.02
C SER A 33 -4.23 17.24 20.55
N TYR A 34 -5.16 18.11 20.99
CA TYR A 34 -6.55 18.02 20.59
C TYR A 34 -6.71 18.09 19.06
N VAL A 35 -5.99 18.99 18.40
CA VAL A 35 -6.04 19.15 16.95
C VAL A 35 -5.52 17.90 16.23
N ASP A 36 -4.40 17.35 16.68
CA ASP A 36 -3.82 16.15 16.08
C ASP A 36 -4.68 14.91 16.33
N SER A 37 -5.37 14.85 17.46
CA SER A 37 -6.33 13.80 17.75
C SER A 37 -7.51 13.82 16.76
N ILE A 38 -8.01 14.99 16.41
CA ILE A 38 -9.07 15.16 15.42
C ILE A 38 -8.59 14.73 14.03
N ILE A 39 -7.38 15.15 13.67
CA ILE A 39 -6.76 14.76 12.38
C ILE A 39 -6.58 13.25 12.31
N MET A 40 -6.09 12.64 13.39
CA MET A 40 -5.92 11.19 13.46
C MET A 40 -7.23 10.44 13.28
N ASP A 41 -8.29 10.86 13.96
CA ASP A 41 -9.61 10.26 13.84
C ASP A 41 -10.13 10.33 12.39
N ARG A 42 -9.92 11.46 11.72
CA ARG A 42 -10.30 11.63 10.32
C ARG A 42 -9.52 10.69 9.41
N LEU A 43 -8.20 10.59 9.61
CA LEU A 43 -7.35 9.70 8.82
C LEU A 43 -7.71 8.24 9.01
N GLU A 44 -7.98 7.83 10.24
CA GLU A 44 -8.42 6.46 10.55
C GLU A 44 -9.76 6.15 9.90
N THR A 45 -10.68 7.11 9.89
CA THR A 45 -11.98 6.98 9.21
C THR A 45 -11.80 6.81 7.70
N GLU A 46 -10.95 7.62 7.08
CA GLU A 46 -10.63 7.50 5.65
C GLU A 46 -10.02 6.13 5.33
N ALA A 47 -9.06 5.67 6.14
CA ALA A 47 -8.44 4.35 5.97
C ALA A 47 -9.48 3.23 6.05
N HIS A 48 -10.41 3.33 7.00
CA HIS A 48 -11.48 2.34 7.15
C HIS A 48 -12.40 2.30 5.94
N ILE A 49 -12.80 3.47 5.44
CA ILE A 49 -13.65 3.59 4.25
C ILE A 49 -12.97 2.94 3.03
N ILE A 50 -11.70 3.23 2.82
CA ILE A 50 -10.92 2.68 1.70
C ILE A 50 -10.79 1.16 1.82
N LYS A 51 -10.42 0.67 2.99
CA LYS A 51 -10.31 -0.77 3.25
C LYS A 51 -11.61 -1.49 2.98
N LYS A 52 -12.72 -0.95 3.48
CA LYS A 52 -14.05 -1.52 3.27
C LYS A 52 -14.42 -1.53 1.79
N ALA A 53 -14.12 -0.46 1.07
CA ALA A 53 -14.37 -0.39 -0.37
C ALA A 53 -13.58 -1.47 -1.14
N LEU A 54 -12.34 -1.73 -0.76
CA LEU A 54 -11.54 -2.81 -1.33
C LEU A 54 -12.16 -4.19 -1.04
N GLU A 55 -12.56 -4.43 0.20
CA GLU A 55 -13.18 -5.68 0.60
C GLU A 55 -14.51 -5.93 -0.12
N ASP A 56 -15.39 -4.93 -0.13
CA ASP A 56 -16.74 -5.04 -0.69
C ASP A 56 -16.73 -5.22 -2.22
N ASN A 57 -15.66 -4.81 -2.89
CA ASN A 57 -15.54 -4.91 -4.34
C ASN A 57 -14.60 -6.06 -4.79
N GLY A 58 -14.20 -6.93 -3.88
CA GLY A 58 -13.35 -8.08 -4.19
C GLY A 58 -11.92 -7.71 -4.58
N LEU A 59 -11.45 -6.54 -4.14
CA LEU A 59 -10.12 -6.02 -4.48
C LEU A 59 -9.09 -6.25 -3.38
N TYR A 60 -9.50 -6.69 -2.20
CA TYR A 60 -8.61 -6.79 -1.05
C TYR A 60 -7.48 -7.81 -1.27
N GLY A 61 -7.77 -8.94 -1.90
CA GLY A 61 -6.75 -9.94 -2.25
C GLY A 61 -5.69 -9.37 -3.21
N ALA A 62 -6.13 -8.65 -4.25
CA ALA A 62 -5.21 -8.00 -5.18
C ALA A 62 -4.38 -6.90 -4.51
N PHE A 63 -4.97 -6.18 -3.56
CA PHE A 63 -4.24 -5.20 -2.74
C PHE A 63 -3.12 -5.85 -1.95
N LEU A 64 -3.38 -6.97 -1.28
CA LEU A 64 -2.37 -7.69 -0.52
C LEU A 64 -1.26 -8.23 -1.43
N ASP A 65 -1.61 -8.78 -2.58
CA ASP A 65 -0.64 -9.25 -3.57
C ASP A 65 0.23 -8.11 -4.10
N TYR A 66 -0.37 -6.96 -4.36
CA TYR A 66 0.33 -5.76 -4.82
C TYR A 66 1.37 -5.29 -3.80
N ILE A 67 0.97 -5.17 -2.54
CA ILE A 67 1.87 -4.72 -1.46
C ILE A 67 3.00 -5.74 -1.25
N LYS A 68 2.68 -7.03 -1.20
CA LYS A 68 3.69 -8.08 -1.04
C LYS A 68 4.69 -8.11 -2.19
N ALA A 69 4.20 -7.94 -3.42
CA ALA A 69 5.08 -7.90 -4.60
C ALA A 69 6.03 -6.70 -4.54
N LEU A 70 5.54 -5.53 -4.14
CA LEU A 70 6.38 -4.34 -3.96
C LEU A 70 7.46 -4.55 -2.90
N GLU A 71 7.12 -5.16 -1.77
CA GLU A 71 8.08 -5.48 -0.71
C GLU A 71 9.15 -6.44 -1.21
N ASP A 72 8.74 -7.50 -1.91
CA ASP A 72 9.66 -8.48 -2.47
C ASP A 72 10.62 -7.84 -3.50
N ILE A 73 10.11 -6.99 -4.38
CA ILE A 73 10.92 -6.24 -5.36
C ILE A 73 11.95 -5.38 -4.63
N GLN A 74 11.54 -4.66 -3.59
CA GLN A 74 12.44 -3.79 -2.83
C GLN A 74 13.54 -4.59 -2.14
N VAL A 75 13.19 -5.68 -1.48
CA VAL A 75 14.15 -6.55 -0.79
C VAL A 75 15.16 -7.15 -1.78
N ILE A 76 14.70 -7.64 -2.91
CA ILE A 76 15.56 -8.24 -3.94
C ILE A 76 16.44 -7.17 -4.58
N SER A 77 15.89 -5.99 -4.89
CA SER A 77 16.66 -4.87 -5.44
C SER A 77 17.78 -4.45 -4.50
N ASP A 78 17.50 -4.35 -3.22
CA ASP A 78 18.51 -3.97 -2.22
C ASP A 78 19.63 -5.02 -2.16
N LYS A 79 19.31 -6.30 -2.23
CA LYS A 79 20.30 -7.37 -2.23
C LYS A 79 21.19 -7.35 -3.48
N ILE A 80 20.62 -7.02 -4.64
CA ILE A 80 21.36 -6.88 -5.89
C ILE A 80 22.29 -5.66 -5.82
N GLU A 81 21.76 -4.53 -5.35
CA GLU A 81 22.50 -3.26 -5.23
C GLU A 81 23.71 -3.40 -4.31
N PHE A 82 23.55 -4.08 -3.16
CA PHE A 82 24.65 -4.31 -2.22
C PHE A 82 25.57 -5.48 -2.62
N GLY A 83 25.38 -6.07 -3.79
CA GLY A 83 26.22 -7.12 -4.32
C GLY A 83 26.04 -8.50 -3.71
N VAL A 84 25.12 -8.67 -2.76
CA VAL A 84 24.88 -9.95 -2.06
C VAL A 84 24.35 -11.00 -3.04
N ALA A 85 23.54 -10.57 -4.01
CA ALA A 85 22.86 -11.44 -4.96
C ALA A 85 23.45 -11.39 -6.38
N LYS A 86 24.54 -10.65 -6.60
CA LYS A 86 25.05 -10.26 -7.93
C LYS A 86 25.28 -11.43 -8.87
N PHE A 87 25.72 -12.57 -8.37
CA PHE A 87 26.07 -13.75 -9.18
C PHE A 87 25.14 -14.94 -8.93
N ARG A 88 23.96 -14.71 -8.34
CA ARG A 88 23.01 -15.79 -8.04
C ARG A 88 21.80 -15.73 -8.96
N PRO A 89 21.68 -16.61 -9.97
CA PRO A 89 20.55 -16.62 -10.89
C PRO A 89 19.17 -16.70 -10.20
N ALA A 90 19.11 -17.38 -9.04
CA ALA A 90 17.86 -17.49 -8.28
C ALA A 90 17.26 -16.14 -7.88
N PHE A 91 18.10 -15.12 -7.61
CA PHE A 91 17.60 -13.78 -7.28
C PHE A 91 16.97 -13.08 -8.48
N TYR A 92 17.49 -13.28 -9.67
CA TYR A 92 16.93 -12.71 -10.89
C TYR A 92 15.60 -13.38 -11.24
N THR A 93 15.50 -14.69 -11.06
CA THR A 93 14.25 -15.43 -11.23
C THR A 93 13.21 -14.96 -10.22
N ALA A 94 13.60 -14.79 -8.95
CA ALA A 94 12.72 -14.25 -7.91
C ALA A 94 12.24 -12.84 -8.25
N MET A 95 13.09 -11.99 -8.80
CA MET A 95 12.72 -10.65 -9.26
C MET A 95 11.68 -10.70 -10.37
N GLU A 96 11.89 -11.55 -11.38
CA GLU A 96 10.91 -11.71 -12.47
C GLU A 96 9.55 -12.16 -11.96
N LEU A 97 9.52 -13.10 -11.02
CA LEU A 97 8.27 -13.56 -10.41
C LEU A 97 7.58 -12.46 -9.62
N ALA A 98 8.34 -11.68 -8.85
CA ALA A 98 7.80 -10.57 -8.07
C ALA A 98 7.25 -9.47 -8.98
N GLU A 99 7.97 -9.12 -10.06
CA GLU A 99 7.52 -8.15 -11.04
C GLU A 99 6.26 -8.62 -11.78
N ASP A 100 6.16 -9.91 -12.10
CA ASP A 100 4.98 -10.49 -12.74
C ASP A 100 3.75 -10.40 -11.81
N ARG A 101 3.91 -10.76 -10.54
CA ARG A 101 2.85 -10.61 -9.53
C ARG A 101 2.43 -9.15 -9.38
N TYR A 102 3.38 -8.25 -9.36
CA TYR A 102 3.12 -6.80 -9.28
C TYR A 102 2.27 -6.34 -10.46
N ARG A 103 2.65 -6.69 -11.69
CA ARG A 103 1.92 -6.29 -12.89
C ARG A 103 0.50 -6.85 -12.92
N LYS A 104 0.32 -8.10 -12.53
CA LYS A 104 -1.00 -8.75 -12.48
C LYS A 104 -1.91 -8.10 -11.44
N ALA A 105 -1.41 -7.90 -10.23
CA ALA A 105 -2.18 -7.26 -9.17
C ALA A 105 -2.53 -5.82 -9.53
N LYS A 106 -1.57 -5.06 -10.05
CA LYS A 106 -1.78 -3.69 -10.51
C LYS A 106 -2.83 -3.61 -11.62
N GLY A 107 -2.73 -4.49 -12.63
CA GLY A 107 -3.69 -4.53 -13.72
C GLY A 107 -5.11 -4.85 -13.25
N TYR A 108 -5.25 -5.79 -12.33
CA TYR A 108 -6.55 -6.12 -11.75
C TYR A 108 -7.14 -4.94 -10.96
N LEU A 109 -6.33 -4.29 -10.13
CA LEU A 109 -6.76 -3.11 -9.37
C LEU A 109 -7.20 -1.97 -10.30
N MET A 110 -6.45 -1.73 -11.37
CA MET A 110 -6.79 -0.69 -12.35
C MET A 110 -8.05 -0.99 -13.16
N SER A 111 -8.40 -2.26 -13.32
CA SER A 111 -9.52 -2.68 -14.16
C SER A 111 -10.89 -2.44 -13.52
N LYS A 112 -10.95 -2.23 -12.22
CA LYS A 112 -12.22 -2.05 -11.50
C LYS A 112 -12.36 -0.64 -10.97
N GLU A 113 -13.48 -0.01 -11.33
CA GLU A 113 -13.89 1.27 -10.76
C GLU A 113 -14.93 1.06 -9.67
N VAL A 114 -14.81 1.79 -8.58
CA VAL A 114 -15.74 1.73 -7.47
C VAL A 114 -16.17 3.14 -7.07
N LEU A 115 -17.35 3.25 -6.49
CA LEU A 115 -17.83 4.49 -5.90
C LEU A 115 -17.45 4.49 -4.41
N VAL A 116 -16.78 5.53 -3.99
CA VAL A 116 -16.24 5.66 -2.63
C VAL A 116 -16.72 6.97 -2.02
N ASP A 117 -17.10 6.91 -0.76
CA ASP A 117 -17.54 8.06 0.00
C ASP A 117 -16.36 8.76 0.69
N LEU A 118 -15.55 9.40 -0.12
CA LEU A 118 -14.37 10.15 0.35
C LEU A 118 -14.53 11.64 0.13
#